data_aa1001bd198d3459fa6b541f605fd0e4
#
_entry.id   aa1001bd198d3459fa6b541f605fd0e4
#
_cell.length_a   1.000
_cell.length_b   1.000
_cell.length_c   1.000
_cell.angle_alpha   90.00
_cell.angle_beta   90.00
_cell.angle_gamma   90.00
#
_symmetry.space_group_name_H-M   'P 1'
#
loop_
_entity.id
_entity.type
_entity.pdbx_description
1 polymer ?
#
loop_
_entity_poly.entity_id
_entity_poly.type
_entity_poly.pdbx_seq_one_letter_code
_entity_poly.pdbx_strand_id
1 'polypeptide(L)'
;MKGVKLLDAANKKVVTLLKQLKNKYPSEPNVKRLLKGYNAMVLHEILPFSDHVAYVKDKGDKLALCLQLEKYESKFIDINTLTFVILHEISHISSKSIGHTTEFRENFRFILDEAVKATIYEPKDYSKNPVRYCGMVIKHNPYFDINKKFDS
;
A
#
# COMPACT_ATOMS: atom_id res chain seq x y z
N MET A 1 -9.11 -19.32 -8.35
CA MET A 1 -8.97 -18.68 -7.04
C MET A 1 -8.75 -17.20 -7.19
N LYS A 2 -9.79 -16.43 -6.91
CA LYS A 2 -9.78 -14.97 -7.11
C LYS A 2 -8.76 -14.26 -6.24
N GLY A 3 -8.61 -14.68 -4.98
CA GLY A 3 -7.68 -14.03 -4.06
C GLY A 3 -6.23 -14.12 -4.51
N VAL A 4 -5.80 -15.30 -4.97
CA VAL A 4 -4.45 -15.50 -5.46
C VAL A 4 -4.18 -14.66 -6.71
N LYS A 5 -5.14 -14.61 -7.62
CA LYS A 5 -5.01 -13.79 -8.84
C LYS A 5 -4.93 -12.31 -8.52
N LEU A 6 -5.71 -11.85 -7.55
CA LEU A 6 -5.71 -10.44 -7.12
C LEU A 6 -4.38 -10.07 -6.48
N LEU A 7 -3.85 -10.91 -5.60
CA LEU A 7 -2.54 -10.70 -4.98
C LEU A 7 -1.42 -10.70 -6.01
N ASP A 8 -1.47 -11.62 -6.97
CA ASP A 8 -0.46 -11.70 -8.04
C ASP A 8 -0.49 -10.45 -8.91
N ALA A 9 -1.68 -9.99 -9.30
CA ALA A 9 -1.83 -8.77 -10.09
C ALA A 9 -1.29 -7.55 -9.34
N ALA A 10 -1.60 -7.46 -8.04
CA ALA A 10 -1.10 -6.36 -7.20
C ALA A 10 0.42 -6.42 -7.08
N ASN A 11 0.98 -7.61 -6.89
CA ASN A 11 2.44 -7.76 -6.80
C ASN A 11 3.14 -7.32 -8.09
N LYS A 12 2.58 -7.65 -9.24
CA LYS A 12 3.14 -7.22 -10.53
C LYS A 12 3.20 -5.69 -10.64
N LYS A 13 2.16 -5.00 -10.17
CA LYS A 13 2.14 -3.54 -10.15
C LYS A 13 3.25 -2.98 -9.24
N VAL A 14 3.39 -3.57 -8.06
CA VAL A 14 4.42 -3.13 -7.10
C VAL A 14 5.83 -3.38 -7.66
N VAL A 15 6.07 -4.52 -8.27
CA VAL A 15 7.36 -4.83 -8.88
C VAL A 15 7.70 -3.81 -9.98
N THR A 16 6.72 -3.41 -10.78
CA THR A 16 6.90 -2.37 -11.80
C THR A 16 7.33 -1.06 -11.15
N LEU A 17 6.67 -0.66 -10.07
CA LEU A 17 7.03 0.55 -9.33
C LEU A 17 8.45 0.46 -8.77
N LEU A 18 8.81 -0.68 -8.17
CA LEU A 18 10.14 -0.86 -7.58
C LEU A 18 11.24 -0.75 -8.63
N LYS A 19 11.02 -1.29 -9.83
CA LYS A 19 11.98 -1.14 -10.93
C LYS A 19 12.15 0.32 -11.32
N GLN A 20 11.07 1.08 -11.38
CA GLN A 20 11.15 2.50 -11.69
C GLN A 20 11.90 3.26 -10.61
N LEU A 21 11.62 2.99 -9.33
CA LEU A 21 12.29 3.64 -8.21
C LEU A 21 13.79 3.33 -8.21
N LYS A 22 14.17 2.08 -8.49
CA LYS A 22 15.57 1.69 -8.57
C LYS A 22 16.29 2.45 -9.68
N ASN A 23 15.64 2.63 -10.83
CA ASN A 23 16.26 3.32 -11.97
C ASN A 23 16.37 4.83 -11.73
N LYS A 24 15.35 5.44 -11.12
CA LYS A 24 15.30 6.91 -10.92
C LYS A 24 16.03 7.37 -9.67
N TYR A 25 16.00 6.58 -8.60
CA TYR A 25 16.48 6.99 -7.28
C TYR A 25 17.34 5.92 -6.61
N PRO A 26 18.39 5.43 -7.28
CA PRO A 26 19.17 4.29 -6.75
C PRO A 26 19.92 4.60 -5.45
N SER A 27 20.15 5.87 -5.15
CA SER A 27 20.91 6.27 -3.96
C SER A 27 20.07 6.78 -2.81
N GLU A 28 18.76 6.93 -3.00
CA GLU A 28 17.89 7.46 -1.95
C GLU A 28 17.69 6.43 -0.83
N PRO A 29 17.93 6.82 0.44
CA PRO A 29 17.83 5.87 1.57
C PRO A 29 16.46 5.21 1.70
N ASN A 30 15.38 5.95 1.50
CA ASN A 30 14.02 5.39 1.58
C ASN A 30 13.77 4.35 0.49
N VAL A 31 14.28 4.58 -0.72
CA VAL A 31 14.17 3.62 -1.83
C VAL A 31 15.01 2.39 -1.54
N LYS A 32 16.23 2.56 -1.03
CA LYS A 32 17.09 1.42 -0.67
C LYS A 32 16.43 0.53 0.40
N ARG A 33 15.84 1.14 1.43
CA ARG A 33 15.12 0.38 2.46
C ARG A 33 13.96 -0.41 1.87
N LEU A 34 13.19 0.23 1.00
CA LEU A 34 12.04 -0.42 0.35
C LEU A 34 12.48 -1.59 -0.52
N LEU A 35 13.48 -1.39 -1.36
CA LEU A 35 13.97 -2.44 -2.27
C LEU A 35 14.49 -3.64 -1.49
N LYS A 36 15.23 -3.40 -0.42
CA LYS A 36 15.74 -4.48 0.43
C LYS A 36 14.63 -5.22 1.15
N GLY A 37 13.68 -4.48 1.73
CA GLY A 37 12.59 -5.07 2.52
C GLY A 37 11.62 -5.86 1.65
N TYR A 38 11.20 -5.29 0.54
CA TYR A 38 10.19 -5.94 -0.30
C TYR A 38 10.70 -7.20 -0.98
N ASN A 39 11.99 -7.29 -1.30
CA ASN A 39 12.55 -8.47 -1.95
C ASN A 39 12.42 -9.75 -1.11
N ALA A 40 12.35 -9.60 0.22
CA ALA A 40 12.19 -10.73 1.12
C ALA A 40 10.73 -10.96 1.51
N MET A 41 9.82 -10.12 1.01
CA MET A 41 8.43 -10.12 1.46
C MET A 41 7.59 -11.14 0.70
N VAL A 42 6.65 -11.76 1.42
CA VAL A 42 5.64 -12.65 0.84
C VAL A 42 4.27 -12.03 1.11
N LEU A 43 3.48 -11.89 0.05
CA LEU A 43 2.11 -11.39 0.18
C LEU A 43 1.19 -12.50 0.70
N HIS A 44 0.38 -12.16 1.69
CA HIS A 44 -0.59 -13.08 2.28
C HIS A 44 -1.98 -12.47 2.31
N GLU A 45 -2.98 -13.29 2.13
CA GLU A 45 -4.36 -12.89 2.38
C GLU A 45 -4.68 -13.02 3.87
N ILE A 46 -5.29 -11.98 4.46
CA ILE A 46 -5.80 -12.04 5.83
C ILE A 46 -7.15 -12.76 5.82
N LEU A 47 -7.32 -13.72 6.72
CA LEU A 47 -8.59 -14.43 6.85
C LEU A 47 -9.68 -13.46 7.34
N PRO A 48 -10.95 -13.65 6.89
CA PRO A 48 -12.02 -12.70 7.19
C PRO A 48 -12.30 -12.50 8.69
N PHE A 49 -12.03 -13.49 9.51
CA PHE A 49 -12.27 -13.43 10.95
C PHE A 49 -11.07 -12.89 11.75
N SER A 50 -10.02 -12.45 11.09
CA SER A 50 -8.89 -11.82 11.76
C SER A 50 -9.23 -10.40 12.18
N ASP A 51 -8.64 -9.95 13.29
CA ASP A 51 -8.78 -8.55 13.74
C ASP A 51 -7.97 -7.58 12.90
N HIS A 52 -7.03 -8.10 12.12
CA HIS A 52 -6.17 -7.28 11.27
C HIS A 52 -6.82 -7.00 9.92
N VAL A 53 -6.52 -5.84 9.35
CA VAL A 53 -7.00 -5.41 8.03
C VAL A 53 -5.87 -5.45 7.02
N ALA A 54 -4.72 -4.90 7.39
CA ALA A 54 -3.49 -4.98 6.61
C ALA A 54 -2.33 -4.71 7.56
N TYR A 55 -1.20 -5.37 7.36
CA TYR A 55 -0.02 -5.11 8.18
C TYR A 55 1.26 -5.60 7.52
N VAL A 56 2.37 -4.98 7.90
CA VAL A 56 3.72 -5.41 7.55
C VAL A 56 4.36 -5.96 8.82
N LYS A 57 4.89 -7.18 8.75
CA LYS A 57 5.60 -7.80 9.86
C LYS A 57 7.10 -7.57 9.69
N ASP A 58 7.73 -7.04 10.74
CA ASP A 58 9.20 -6.84 10.81
C ASP A 58 9.76 -6.13 9.57
N LYS A 59 8.98 -5.20 9.01
CA LYS A 59 9.35 -4.35 7.88
C LYS A 59 9.93 -5.12 6.69
N GLY A 60 9.28 -6.19 6.29
CA GLY A 60 9.67 -6.89 5.09
C GLY A 60 9.56 -8.40 5.12
N ASP A 61 9.26 -9.00 6.28
CA ASP A 61 9.08 -10.45 6.36
C ASP A 61 7.76 -10.88 5.73
N LYS A 62 6.72 -10.08 5.90
CA LYS A 62 5.38 -10.47 5.50
C LYS A 62 4.50 -9.24 5.32
N LEU A 63 3.77 -9.20 4.22
CA LEU A 63 2.69 -8.24 4.01
C LEU A 63 1.38 -9.01 3.91
N ALA A 64 0.51 -8.80 4.88
CA ALA A 64 -0.78 -9.48 4.94
C ALA A 64 -1.90 -8.47 4.65
N LEU A 65 -2.85 -8.87 3.80
CA LEU A 65 -3.88 -7.99 3.26
C LEU A 65 -5.24 -8.64 3.30
N CYS A 66 -6.23 -7.90 3.75
CA CYS A 66 -7.63 -8.27 3.53
C CYS A 66 -7.98 -7.92 2.07
N LEU A 67 -8.70 -8.81 1.41
CA LEU A 67 -9.04 -8.63 -0.01
C LEU A 67 -10.52 -8.32 -0.25
N GLN A 68 -11.31 -8.19 0.81
CA GLN A 68 -12.76 -8.00 0.70
C GLN A 68 -13.17 -6.56 1.02
N LEU A 69 -14.33 -6.14 0.50
CA LEU A 69 -14.93 -4.86 0.86
C LEU A 69 -15.38 -4.84 2.31
N GLU A 70 -15.93 -5.96 2.78
CA GLU A 70 -16.37 -6.16 4.17
C GLU A 70 -15.82 -7.48 4.67
N LYS A 71 -15.50 -7.58 5.96
CA LYS A 71 -15.19 -8.87 6.57
C LYS A 71 -16.40 -9.79 6.46
N TYR A 72 -16.16 -11.08 6.26
CA TYR A 72 -17.20 -12.12 6.14
C TYR A 72 -18.05 -12.04 4.87
N GLU A 73 -17.68 -11.18 3.91
CA GLU A 73 -18.32 -11.12 2.60
C GLU A 73 -17.45 -11.77 1.53
N SER A 74 -18.09 -12.21 0.44
CA SER A 74 -17.38 -12.83 -0.68
C SER A 74 -16.92 -11.83 -1.75
N LYS A 75 -17.32 -10.57 -1.65
CA LYS A 75 -16.92 -9.54 -2.62
C LYS A 75 -15.49 -9.08 -2.39
N PHE A 76 -14.71 -9.14 -3.45
CA PHE A 76 -13.32 -8.69 -3.41
C PHE A 76 -13.22 -7.19 -3.67
N ILE A 77 -12.18 -6.58 -3.09
CA ILE A 77 -11.85 -5.19 -3.36
C ILE A 77 -11.32 -5.05 -4.79
N ASP A 78 -11.48 -3.87 -5.39
CA ASP A 78 -10.91 -3.61 -6.71
C ASP A 78 -9.39 -3.47 -6.61
N ILE A 79 -8.70 -3.77 -7.71
CA ILE A 79 -7.23 -3.78 -7.74
C ILE A 79 -6.64 -2.40 -7.44
N ASN A 80 -7.29 -1.32 -7.87
CA ASN A 80 -6.76 0.03 -7.63
C ASN A 80 -6.78 0.38 -6.14
N THR A 81 -7.86 0.05 -5.42
CA THR A 81 -7.94 0.28 -3.98
C THR A 81 -6.94 -0.60 -3.24
N LEU A 82 -6.82 -1.88 -3.64
CA LEU A 82 -5.83 -2.78 -3.05
C LEU A 82 -4.42 -2.24 -3.25
N THR A 83 -4.13 -1.71 -4.43
CA THR A 83 -2.84 -1.09 -4.72
C THR A 83 -2.57 0.07 -3.76
N PHE A 84 -3.56 0.93 -3.52
CA PHE A 84 -3.42 2.02 -2.56
C PHE A 84 -3.05 1.50 -1.17
N VAL A 85 -3.73 0.44 -0.71
CA VAL A 85 -3.45 -0.16 0.60
C VAL A 85 -2.02 -0.71 0.65
N ILE A 86 -1.59 -1.40 -0.40
CA ILE A 86 -0.22 -1.92 -0.46
C ILE A 86 0.80 -0.78 -0.44
N LEU A 87 0.54 0.31 -1.17
CA LEU A 87 1.44 1.47 -1.17
C LEU A 87 1.55 2.08 0.23
N HIS A 88 0.45 2.10 0.99
CA HIS A 88 0.47 2.52 2.39
C HIS A 88 1.40 1.61 3.21
N GLU A 89 1.24 0.30 3.08
CA GLU A 89 2.01 -0.66 3.86
C GLU A 89 3.50 -0.67 3.49
N ILE A 90 3.84 -0.60 2.21
CA ILE A 90 5.25 -0.58 1.82
C ILE A 90 5.93 0.74 2.20
N SER A 91 5.15 1.79 2.43
CA SER A 91 5.70 3.05 2.94
C SER A 91 6.26 2.90 4.35
N HIS A 92 5.72 1.96 5.14
CA HIS A 92 6.31 1.61 6.44
C HIS A 92 7.70 0.96 6.26
N ILE A 93 7.86 0.14 5.21
CA ILE A 93 9.15 -0.50 4.91
C ILE A 93 10.18 0.56 4.53
N SER A 94 9.79 1.57 3.78
CA SER A 94 10.69 2.64 3.32
C SER A 94 11.08 3.61 4.43
N SER A 95 10.40 3.58 5.57
CA SER A 95 10.59 4.53 6.67
C SER A 95 11.41 3.91 7.79
N LYS A 96 12.27 4.72 8.43
CA LYS A 96 13.00 4.30 9.62
C LYS A 96 12.10 4.24 10.84
N SER A 97 11.22 5.23 10.97
CA SER A 97 10.32 5.35 12.11
C SER A 97 9.19 4.32 12.04
N ILE A 98 8.60 4.04 13.21
CA ILE A 98 7.45 3.16 13.35
C ILE A 98 6.21 4.03 13.46
N GLY A 99 5.10 3.62 12.84
CA GLY A 99 3.82 4.31 12.88
C GLY A 99 3.69 5.38 11.79
N HIS A 100 2.66 6.20 11.91
CA HIS A 100 2.32 7.21 10.90
C HIS A 100 2.97 8.55 11.22
N THR A 101 4.29 8.57 11.21
CA THR A 101 5.10 9.76 11.46
C THR A 101 5.13 10.69 10.26
N THR A 102 5.76 11.86 10.43
CA THR A 102 5.99 12.77 9.31
C THR A 102 6.83 12.12 8.23
N GLU A 103 7.87 11.36 8.63
CA GLU A 103 8.69 10.59 7.68
C GLU A 103 7.82 9.62 6.87
N PHE A 104 6.95 8.86 7.54
CA PHE A 104 6.04 7.93 6.87
C PHE A 104 5.16 8.65 5.86
N ARG A 105 4.56 9.78 6.25
CA ARG A 105 3.65 10.53 5.37
C ARG A 105 4.35 11.06 4.13
N GLU A 106 5.57 11.56 4.29
CA GLU A 106 6.36 12.04 3.17
C GLU A 106 6.74 10.89 2.23
N ASN A 107 7.14 9.74 2.79
CA ASN A 107 7.44 8.57 1.99
C ASN A 107 6.20 8.04 1.27
N PHE A 108 5.06 8.01 1.94
CA PHE A 108 3.81 7.56 1.33
C PHE A 108 3.40 8.47 0.17
N ARG A 109 3.49 9.79 0.35
CA ARG A 109 3.20 10.72 -0.74
C ARG A 109 4.16 10.53 -1.91
N PHE A 110 5.44 10.39 -1.62
CA PHE A 110 6.46 10.14 -2.65
C PHE A 110 6.15 8.86 -3.43
N ILE A 111 5.85 7.79 -2.72
CA ILE A 111 5.53 6.50 -3.33
C ILE A 111 4.25 6.58 -4.16
N LEU A 112 3.22 7.26 -3.66
CA LEU A 112 1.98 7.48 -4.42
C LEU A 112 2.24 8.26 -5.70
N ASP A 113 3.03 9.34 -5.63
CA ASP A 113 3.35 10.15 -6.80
C ASP A 113 4.08 9.32 -7.85
N GLU A 114 5.06 8.53 -7.44
CA GLU A 114 5.80 7.67 -8.36
C GLU A 114 4.93 6.53 -8.92
N ALA A 115 4.00 6.03 -8.13
CA ALA A 115 3.06 5.00 -8.59
C ALA A 115 2.13 5.54 -9.68
N VAL A 116 1.67 6.78 -9.54
CA VAL A 116 0.86 7.44 -10.55
C VAL A 116 1.67 7.65 -11.83
N LYS A 117 2.92 8.09 -11.71
CA LYS A 117 3.82 8.26 -12.85
C LYS A 117 4.10 6.93 -13.55
N ALA A 118 4.19 5.85 -12.80
CA ALA A 118 4.39 4.50 -13.34
C ALA A 118 3.11 3.88 -13.93
N THR A 119 1.98 4.59 -13.84
CA THR A 119 0.66 4.16 -14.30
C THR A 119 0.15 2.87 -13.65
N ILE A 120 0.63 2.57 -12.43
CA ILE A 120 0.16 1.40 -11.67
C ILE A 120 -0.96 1.75 -10.69
N TYR A 121 -1.18 3.02 -10.44
CA TYR A 121 -2.22 3.49 -9.52
C TYR A 121 -2.93 4.69 -10.14
N GLU A 122 -4.27 4.63 -10.19
CA GLU A 122 -5.10 5.75 -10.59
C GLU A 122 -5.49 6.53 -9.33
N PRO A 123 -5.09 7.81 -9.21
CA PRO A 123 -5.35 8.55 -7.98
C PRO A 123 -6.85 8.83 -7.79
N LYS A 124 -7.34 8.55 -6.58
CA LYS A 124 -8.73 8.76 -6.19
C LYS A 124 -8.77 9.63 -4.94
N ASP A 125 -9.57 10.66 -4.98
CA ASP A 125 -9.76 11.52 -3.80
C ASP A 125 -10.83 10.89 -2.89
N TYR A 126 -10.35 10.11 -1.92
CA TYR A 126 -11.25 9.37 -1.03
C TYR A 126 -12.00 10.29 -0.05
N SER A 127 -11.59 11.54 0.11
CA SER A 127 -12.35 12.50 0.91
C SER A 127 -13.65 12.87 0.25
N LYS A 128 -13.68 12.84 -1.09
CA LYS A 128 -14.91 13.10 -1.87
C LYS A 128 -15.70 11.84 -2.13
N ASN A 129 -15.02 10.71 -2.33
CA ASN A 129 -15.65 9.43 -2.63
C ASN A 129 -15.00 8.34 -1.77
N PRO A 130 -15.41 8.23 -0.49
CA PRO A 130 -14.86 7.20 0.39
C PRO A 130 -15.11 5.81 -0.15
N VAL A 131 -14.17 4.89 0.09
CA VAL A 131 -14.30 3.50 -0.33
C VAL A 131 -14.22 2.57 0.87
N ARG A 132 -14.93 1.46 0.77
CA ARG A 132 -14.92 0.44 1.82
C ARG A 132 -13.78 -0.52 1.60
N TYR A 133 -13.13 -0.88 2.70
CA TYR A 133 -12.06 -1.87 2.68
C TYR A 133 -12.13 -2.68 3.96
N CYS A 134 -12.52 -3.95 3.83
CA CYS A 134 -12.56 -4.90 4.93
C CYS A 134 -13.34 -4.37 6.17
N GLY A 135 -14.50 -3.77 5.94
CA GLY A 135 -15.33 -3.20 6.99
C GLY A 135 -14.92 -1.82 7.45
N MET A 136 -13.81 -1.30 6.93
CA MET A 136 -13.35 0.06 7.22
C MET A 136 -13.70 0.98 6.06
N VAL A 137 -13.58 2.29 6.29
CA VAL A 137 -13.79 3.29 5.25
C VAL A 137 -12.49 4.06 5.04
N ILE A 138 -11.99 4.06 3.82
CA ILE A 138 -10.84 4.86 3.44
C ILE A 138 -11.36 6.25 3.04
N LYS A 139 -10.93 7.29 3.76
CA LYS A 139 -11.42 8.66 3.59
C LYS A 139 -10.33 9.65 3.16
N HIS A 140 -9.06 9.26 3.21
CA HIS A 140 -7.94 10.17 2.98
C HIS A 140 -6.94 9.59 2.00
N ASN A 141 -6.36 10.47 1.18
CA ASN A 141 -5.30 10.09 0.26
C ASN A 141 -4.24 11.21 0.26
N PRO A 142 -3.02 10.93 0.75
CA PRO A 142 -1.96 11.96 0.81
C PRO A 142 -1.61 12.55 -0.55
N TYR A 143 -1.93 11.86 -1.63
CA TYR A 143 -1.71 12.39 -2.98
C TYR A 143 -2.46 13.73 -3.19
N PHE A 144 -3.66 13.84 -2.62
CA PHE A 144 -4.50 15.05 -2.71
C PHE A 144 -4.41 15.93 -1.48
N ASP A 145 -4.09 15.37 -0.32
CA ASP A 145 -4.17 16.06 0.98
C ASP A 145 -2.82 16.63 1.39
N ILE A 146 -2.18 17.37 0.48
CA ILE A 146 -0.81 17.87 0.64
C ILE A 146 -0.63 18.71 1.90
N ASN A 147 -1.62 19.53 2.23
CA ASN A 147 -1.54 20.50 3.34
C ASN A 147 -2.31 20.06 4.59
N LYS A 148 -2.85 18.86 4.60
CA LYS A 148 -3.60 18.35 5.75
C LYS A 148 -2.75 17.41 6.57
N LYS A 149 -2.97 17.42 7.90
CA LYS A 149 -2.39 16.41 8.76
C LYS A 149 -3.02 15.07 8.44
N PHE A 150 -2.21 14.03 8.43
CA PHE A 150 -2.63 12.68 8.13
C PHE A 150 -2.95 11.96 9.44
N ASP A 151 -4.19 11.58 9.65
CA ASP A 151 -4.67 11.12 10.94
C ASP A 151 -4.67 9.60 11.15
N SER A 152 -4.03 8.85 10.33
CA SER A 152 -4.14 7.42 10.53
C SER A 152 -2.92 6.68 10.96
#